data_8ec8abc90466fa722bb9531a7cf01964
#
_entry.id   8ec8abc90466fa722bb9531a7cf01964
#
_cell.length_a   1.000
_cell.length_b   1.000
_cell.length_c   1.000
_cell.angle_alpha   90.00
_cell.angle_beta   90.00
_cell.angle_gamma   90.00
#
_symmetry.space_group_name_H-M   'P 1'
#
loop_
_entity.id
_entity.type
_entity.pdbx_description
1 polymer ?
#
loop_
_entity_poly.entity_id
_entity_poly.type
_entity_poly.pdbx_seq_one_letter_code
_entity_poly.pdbx_strand_id
1 'polypeptide(L)'
;MSSRDLDQFYTDKEVSKDCLDIFLSIVGEDGVFLEPSAGDGSFTEHMEDRGLTFLAVDIDPKHPMVIKDDYLSKPYKVRGVIGNPPFGKNSSLAVKFFNKASKEADYVGFILPRTFEKEFFQNRLDLNMHLVFNKVLEEESFCLDGVPYKVPCVFQVWEKRDYKRLKAKVSKVFVEEVPKELAEYSIRRVGGKSGEVLDGVDYNESSTYFVRDVVEGSRDIIRDRFYEINKLSERTAGMKSITLKEINLYLGDGYV
;
A
#
# COMPACT_ATOMS: atom_id res chain seq x y z
N MET A 1 -8.65 -22.62 11.50
CA MET A 1 -8.65 -21.58 10.44
C MET A 1 -7.60 -21.98 9.44
N SER A 2 -7.85 -21.90 8.16
CA SER A 2 -6.83 -22.18 7.15
C SER A 2 -5.87 -20.98 7.02
N SER A 3 -4.65 -21.20 6.45
CA SER A 3 -3.68 -20.12 6.19
C SER A 3 -4.28 -18.97 5.38
N ARG A 4 -5.25 -19.27 4.49
CA ARG A 4 -6.01 -18.28 3.73
C ARG A 4 -6.97 -17.44 4.59
N ASP A 5 -7.52 -18.02 5.67
CA ASP A 5 -8.44 -17.31 6.58
C ASP A 5 -7.71 -16.27 7.44
N LEU A 6 -6.38 -16.44 7.60
CA LEU A 6 -5.51 -15.57 8.40
C LEU A 6 -4.65 -14.63 7.53
N ASP A 7 -4.81 -14.63 6.19
CA ASP A 7 -3.92 -13.89 5.26
C ASP A 7 -2.42 -14.15 5.52
N GLN A 8 -2.05 -15.41 5.84
CA GLN A 8 -0.68 -15.80 6.18
C GLN A 8 0.15 -15.99 4.91
N PHE A 9 0.75 -14.91 4.42
CA PHE A 9 1.76 -14.94 3.37
C PHE A 9 3.14 -14.83 4.01
N TYR A 10 3.93 -15.90 3.93
CA TYR A 10 5.29 -15.89 4.44
C TYR A 10 6.22 -15.16 3.47
N THR A 11 7.05 -14.29 4.02
CA THR A 11 8.01 -13.52 3.23
C THR A 11 9.23 -14.36 2.92
N ASP A 12 9.70 -14.33 1.67
CA ASP A 12 10.97 -14.93 1.31
C ASP A 12 12.11 -14.38 2.17
N LYS A 13 13.08 -15.24 2.56
CA LYS A 13 14.16 -14.86 3.48
C LYS A 13 15.10 -13.81 2.89
N GLU A 14 15.39 -13.86 1.60
CA GLU A 14 16.23 -12.83 0.97
C GLU A 14 15.47 -11.48 0.89
N VAL A 15 14.16 -11.53 0.65
CA VAL A 15 13.32 -10.33 0.65
C VAL A 15 13.23 -9.69 2.05
N SER A 16 13.01 -10.50 3.10
CA SER A 16 12.96 -9.99 4.49
C SER A 16 14.30 -9.43 4.93
N LYS A 17 15.41 -10.07 4.55
CA LYS A 17 16.76 -9.57 4.79
C LYS A 17 16.99 -8.21 4.13
N ASP A 18 16.68 -8.09 2.84
CA ASP A 18 16.83 -6.87 2.06
C ASP A 18 15.98 -5.72 2.65
N CYS A 19 14.74 -6.03 3.05
CA CYS A 19 13.87 -5.07 3.74
C CYS A 19 14.44 -4.63 5.10
N LEU A 20 15.00 -5.56 5.87
CA LEU A 20 15.64 -5.23 7.16
C LEU A 20 16.89 -4.37 6.95
N ASP A 21 17.74 -4.70 5.95
CA ASP A 21 18.94 -3.91 5.61
C ASP A 21 18.59 -2.47 5.25
N ILE A 22 17.57 -2.30 4.40
CA ILE A 22 17.06 -0.99 4.04
C ILE A 22 16.53 -0.25 5.26
N PHE A 23 15.73 -0.91 6.09
CA PHE A 23 15.15 -0.32 7.29
C PHE A 23 16.22 0.19 8.24
N LEU A 24 17.20 -0.67 8.57
CA LEU A 24 18.29 -0.32 9.48
C LEU A 24 19.23 0.78 8.91
N SER A 25 19.40 0.85 7.61
CA SER A 25 20.16 1.93 6.97
C SER A 25 19.54 3.31 7.19
N ILE A 26 18.23 3.37 7.43
CA ILE A 26 17.46 4.61 7.66
C ILE A 26 17.33 4.90 9.16
N VAL A 27 17.08 3.86 9.97
CA VAL A 27 16.67 3.97 11.38
C VAL A 27 17.87 3.85 12.32
N GLY A 28 18.95 3.19 11.89
CA GLY A 28 20.05 2.71 12.73
C GLY A 28 19.71 1.41 13.44
N GLU A 29 20.67 0.85 14.18
CA GLU A 29 20.53 -0.44 14.89
C GLU A 29 20.25 -0.27 16.38
N ASP A 30 20.29 0.97 16.89
CA ASP A 30 20.09 1.26 18.30
C ASP A 30 18.59 1.23 18.69
N GLY A 31 18.31 0.62 19.84
CA GLY A 31 16.97 0.59 20.42
C GLY A 31 16.27 -0.76 20.29
N VAL A 32 15.00 -0.79 20.64
CA VAL A 32 14.18 -2.00 20.60
C VAL A 32 13.33 -1.98 19.34
N PHE A 33 13.32 -3.09 18.59
CA PHE A 33 12.48 -3.27 17.42
C PHE A 33 11.33 -4.25 17.71
N LEU A 34 10.27 -4.17 16.92
CA LEU A 34 9.12 -5.06 17.05
C LEU A 34 8.71 -5.60 15.68
N GLU A 35 8.58 -6.91 15.59
CA GLU A 35 7.91 -7.61 14.51
C GLU A 35 6.52 -8.04 14.97
N PRO A 36 5.43 -7.41 14.46
CA PRO A 36 4.09 -7.56 15.02
C PRO A 36 3.27 -8.71 14.41
N SER A 37 3.82 -9.43 13.43
CA SER A 37 3.22 -10.54 12.70
C SER A 37 4.32 -11.45 12.17
N ALA A 38 5.05 -12.05 13.10
CA ALA A 38 6.34 -12.67 12.81
C ALA A 38 6.22 -14.06 12.13
N GLY A 39 5.04 -14.69 12.17
CA GLY A 39 4.75 -15.94 11.49
C GLY A 39 5.79 -17.03 11.66
N ASP A 40 6.52 -17.33 10.59
CA ASP A 40 7.61 -18.31 10.54
C ASP A 40 8.99 -17.75 10.93
N GLY A 41 9.08 -16.47 11.25
CA GLY A 41 10.31 -15.84 11.74
C GLY A 41 11.23 -15.27 10.66
N SER A 42 10.74 -15.02 9.45
CA SER A 42 11.58 -14.55 8.33
C SER A 42 12.38 -13.29 8.65
N PHE A 43 11.79 -12.30 9.34
CA PHE A 43 12.51 -11.11 9.85
C PHE A 43 13.21 -11.41 11.18
N THR A 44 12.58 -12.19 12.05
CA THR A 44 13.08 -12.53 13.39
C THR A 44 14.48 -13.14 13.33
N GLU A 45 14.72 -14.14 12.45
CA GLU A 45 16.03 -14.78 12.28
C GLU A 45 17.12 -13.75 11.90
N HIS A 46 16.83 -12.84 10.97
CA HIS A 46 17.79 -11.81 10.56
C HIS A 46 18.06 -10.76 11.64
N MET A 47 17.07 -10.45 12.48
CA MET A 47 17.27 -9.55 13.63
C MET A 47 18.15 -10.22 14.69
N GLU A 48 17.98 -11.53 14.91
CA GLU A 48 18.82 -12.33 15.81
C GLU A 48 20.26 -12.39 15.32
N ASP A 49 20.47 -12.76 14.05
CA ASP A 49 21.80 -12.86 13.42
C ASP A 49 22.62 -11.58 13.52
N ARG A 50 21.94 -10.43 13.57
CA ARG A 50 22.57 -9.10 13.75
C ARG A 50 22.75 -8.69 15.21
N GLY A 51 22.25 -9.49 16.16
CA GLY A 51 22.31 -9.17 17.57
C GLY A 51 21.46 -7.97 17.99
N LEU A 52 20.38 -7.68 17.25
CA LEU A 52 19.47 -6.58 17.57
C LEU A 52 18.66 -6.89 18.84
N THR A 53 18.25 -5.84 19.55
CA THR A 53 17.27 -5.98 20.62
C THR A 53 15.87 -5.89 20.03
N PHE A 54 15.09 -6.97 20.11
CA PHE A 54 13.78 -7.02 19.49
C PHE A 54 12.74 -7.83 20.26
N LEU A 55 11.49 -7.64 19.87
CA LEU A 55 10.33 -8.47 20.21
C LEU A 55 9.70 -8.96 18.91
N ALA A 56 9.30 -10.23 18.89
CA ALA A 56 8.58 -10.83 17.77
C ALA A 56 7.30 -11.47 18.31
N VAL A 57 6.15 -11.08 17.76
CA VAL A 57 4.84 -11.59 18.20
C VAL A 57 4.01 -12.04 17.02
N ASP A 58 3.20 -13.08 17.23
CA ASP A 58 2.23 -13.55 16.25
C ASP A 58 1.05 -14.23 16.97
N ILE A 59 -0.13 -14.18 16.36
CA ILE A 59 -1.31 -14.86 16.88
C ILE A 59 -1.21 -16.40 16.74
N ASP A 60 -0.48 -16.85 15.72
CA ASP A 60 -0.25 -18.27 15.41
C ASP A 60 1.23 -18.53 15.01
N PRO A 61 2.17 -18.39 15.97
CA PRO A 61 3.61 -18.45 15.68
C PRO A 61 4.04 -19.82 15.19
N LYS A 62 4.95 -19.83 14.22
CA LYS A 62 5.60 -21.04 13.66
C LYS A 62 7.09 -21.10 13.99
N HIS A 63 7.64 -20.08 14.63
CA HIS A 63 9.05 -19.99 15.01
C HIS A 63 9.21 -19.96 16.54
N PRO A 64 10.22 -20.66 17.14
CA PRO A 64 10.35 -20.80 18.59
C PRO A 64 10.63 -19.49 19.32
N MET A 65 11.22 -18.50 18.67
CA MET A 65 11.50 -17.17 19.26
C MET A 65 10.32 -16.22 19.18
N VAL A 66 9.26 -16.57 18.45
CA VAL A 66 8.08 -15.73 18.30
C VAL A 66 7.10 -15.98 19.45
N ILE A 67 6.75 -14.93 20.15
CA ILE A 67 5.81 -14.98 21.28
C ILE A 67 4.39 -15.06 20.73
N LYS A 68 3.61 -16.03 21.23
CA LYS A 68 2.19 -16.12 20.90
C LYS A 68 1.41 -14.99 21.55
N ASP A 69 0.98 -14.01 20.76
CA ASP A 69 0.26 -12.83 21.24
C ASP A 69 -0.52 -12.16 20.12
N ASP A 70 -1.59 -11.46 20.47
CA ASP A 70 -2.30 -10.58 19.54
C ASP A 70 -1.70 -9.17 19.64
N TYR A 71 -0.94 -8.79 18.62
CA TYR A 71 -0.36 -7.44 18.53
C TYR A 71 -1.38 -6.33 18.78
N LEU A 72 -2.61 -6.48 18.27
CA LEU A 72 -3.63 -5.42 18.40
C LEU A 72 -4.18 -5.27 19.81
N SER A 73 -3.94 -6.22 20.72
CA SER A 73 -4.57 -6.28 22.05
C SER A 73 -3.89 -5.43 23.13
N LYS A 74 -2.59 -5.13 23.00
CA LYS A 74 -1.83 -4.40 24.02
C LYS A 74 -0.80 -3.42 23.42
N PRO A 75 -0.42 -2.36 24.18
CA PRO A 75 0.52 -1.37 23.69
C PRO A 75 1.98 -1.85 23.78
N TYR A 76 2.81 -1.31 22.88
CA TYR A 76 4.26 -1.43 22.89
C TYR A 76 4.90 -0.04 22.85
N LYS A 77 6.17 0.05 23.23
CA LYS A 77 6.98 1.26 23.07
C LYS A 77 8.36 0.84 22.56
N VAL A 78 8.62 1.09 21.30
CA VAL A 78 9.81 0.62 20.59
C VAL A 78 10.38 1.71 19.68
N ARG A 79 11.62 1.53 19.21
CA ARG A 79 12.26 2.43 18.25
C ARG A 79 11.61 2.32 16.87
N GLY A 80 11.37 1.10 16.44
CA GLY A 80 10.80 0.81 15.13
C GLY A 80 10.00 -0.47 15.10
N VAL A 81 9.01 -0.49 14.22
CA VAL A 81 8.20 -1.67 13.91
C VAL A 81 8.48 -2.08 12.48
N ILE A 82 8.83 -3.35 12.26
CA ILE A 82 9.13 -3.90 10.93
C ILE A 82 8.43 -5.23 10.73
N GLY A 83 8.01 -5.55 9.50
CA GLY A 83 7.42 -6.85 9.17
C GLY A 83 6.48 -6.82 7.97
N ASN A 84 5.78 -7.94 7.80
CA ASN A 84 4.75 -8.15 6.78
C ASN A 84 3.38 -8.36 7.49
N PRO A 85 2.63 -7.28 7.79
CA PRO A 85 1.36 -7.42 8.49
C PRO A 85 0.28 -8.07 7.60
N PRO A 86 -0.71 -8.77 8.18
CA PRO A 86 -1.83 -9.30 7.41
C PRO A 86 -2.60 -8.16 6.74
N PHE A 87 -3.00 -8.37 5.46
CA PHE A 87 -3.60 -7.27 4.68
C PHE A 87 -5.08 -7.06 4.99
N GLY A 88 -5.85 -8.15 5.10
CA GLY A 88 -7.29 -8.11 5.28
C GLY A 88 -8.06 -7.58 4.06
N LYS A 89 -9.38 -7.66 4.12
CA LYS A 89 -10.24 -7.16 3.03
C LYS A 89 -10.00 -5.66 2.80
N ASN A 90 -9.71 -5.28 1.55
CA ASN A 90 -9.38 -3.89 1.15
C ASN A 90 -8.26 -3.28 2.01
N SER A 91 -7.27 -4.09 2.38
CA SER A 91 -6.12 -3.72 3.23
C SER A 91 -6.52 -3.13 4.60
N SER A 92 -7.69 -3.50 5.11
CA SER A 92 -8.21 -2.92 6.35
C SER A 92 -7.37 -3.31 7.57
N LEU A 93 -6.81 -4.53 7.56
CA LEU A 93 -5.99 -5.01 8.67
C LEU A 93 -4.60 -4.39 8.64
N ALA A 94 -3.97 -4.29 7.46
CA ALA A 94 -2.70 -3.60 7.30
C ALA A 94 -2.78 -2.13 7.76
N VAL A 95 -3.89 -1.42 7.47
CA VAL A 95 -4.12 -0.06 7.98
C VAL A 95 -4.23 -0.04 9.51
N LYS A 96 -4.88 -1.04 10.13
CA LYS A 96 -4.97 -1.12 11.60
C LYS A 96 -3.59 -1.35 12.23
N PHE A 97 -2.80 -2.28 11.69
CA PHE A 97 -1.44 -2.54 12.13
C PHE A 97 -0.58 -1.28 12.01
N PHE A 98 -0.63 -0.63 10.85
CA PHE A 98 0.12 0.61 10.61
C PHE A 98 -0.24 1.71 11.61
N ASN A 99 -1.54 2.00 11.78
CA ASN A 99 -2.01 3.07 12.68
C ASN A 99 -1.79 2.76 14.16
N LYS A 100 -1.63 1.49 14.52
CA LYS A 100 -1.18 1.11 15.86
C LYS A 100 0.33 1.32 15.98
N ALA A 101 1.13 0.82 15.04
CA ALA A 101 2.57 0.98 15.02
C ALA A 101 2.99 2.46 15.07
N SER A 102 2.27 3.34 14.35
CA SER A 102 2.53 4.79 14.37
C SER A 102 2.40 5.46 15.75
N LYS A 103 1.64 4.85 16.66
CA LYS A 103 1.51 5.33 18.05
C LYS A 103 2.61 4.81 18.97
N GLU A 104 3.25 3.73 18.59
CA GLU A 104 4.15 2.94 19.42
C GLU A 104 5.62 3.08 19.05
N ALA A 105 5.91 3.56 17.84
CA ALA A 105 7.26 3.68 17.31
C ALA A 105 7.50 5.01 16.60
N ASP A 106 8.79 5.35 16.45
CA ASP A 106 9.23 6.48 15.64
C ASP A 106 9.31 6.12 14.15
N TYR A 107 9.51 4.82 13.84
CA TYR A 107 9.64 4.32 12.48
C TYR A 107 8.76 3.08 12.26
N VAL A 108 8.19 2.98 11.06
CA VAL A 108 7.41 1.83 10.61
C VAL A 108 7.92 1.37 9.25
N GLY A 109 8.43 0.15 9.16
CA GLY A 109 8.91 -0.50 7.95
C GLY A 109 8.02 -1.69 7.60
N PHE A 110 7.06 -1.54 6.70
CA PHE A 110 6.13 -2.62 6.38
C PHE A 110 6.15 -3.00 4.90
N ILE A 111 6.01 -4.31 4.66
CA ILE A 111 5.60 -4.82 3.37
C ILE A 111 4.08 -4.64 3.27
N LEU A 112 3.64 -3.94 2.23
CA LEU A 112 2.25 -3.51 2.05
C LEU A 112 1.80 -3.74 0.61
N PRO A 113 0.50 -3.97 0.37
CA PRO A 113 -0.03 -3.99 -1.00
C PRO A 113 0.30 -2.71 -1.77
N ARG A 114 0.57 -2.80 -3.08
CA ARG A 114 0.89 -1.63 -3.92
C ARG A 114 -0.15 -0.50 -3.86
N THR A 115 -1.36 -0.78 -3.41
CA THR A 115 -2.38 0.24 -3.15
C THR A 115 -1.92 1.34 -2.19
N PHE A 116 -0.94 1.04 -1.31
CA PHE A 116 -0.35 2.03 -0.41
C PHE A 116 0.55 3.07 -1.11
N GLU A 117 0.84 2.90 -2.40
CA GLU A 117 1.46 3.94 -3.22
C GLU A 117 0.48 5.05 -3.62
N LYS A 118 -0.84 4.80 -3.51
CA LYS A 118 -1.88 5.77 -3.87
C LYS A 118 -2.06 6.81 -2.77
N GLU A 119 -1.94 8.07 -3.13
CA GLU A 119 -1.99 9.21 -2.21
C GLU A 119 -3.32 9.24 -1.42
N PHE A 120 -4.45 8.98 -2.09
CA PHE A 120 -5.76 8.91 -1.41
C PHE A 120 -5.87 7.72 -0.45
N PHE A 121 -5.18 6.62 -0.74
CA PHE A 121 -5.14 5.47 0.17
C PHE A 121 -4.33 5.78 1.42
N GLN A 122 -3.22 6.50 1.27
CA GLN A 122 -2.37 6.95 2.37
C GLN A 122 -3.10 7.91 3.33
N ASN A 123 -4.19 8.55 2.90
CA ASN A 123 -5.05 9.34 3.78
C ASN A 123 -5.69 8.53 4.93
N ARG A 124 -5.69 7.20 4.85
CA ARG A 124 -6.16 6.28 5.90
C ARG A 124 -5.13 6.05 7.01
N LEU A 125 -3.87 6.43 6.76
CA LEU A 125 -2.75 6.26 7.67
C LEU A 125 -2.59 7.50 8.56
N ASP A 126 -1.99 7.31 9.73
CA ASP A 126 -1.66 8.42 10.63
C ASP A 126 -0.88 9.51 9.90
N LEU A 127 -1.35 10.74 10.03
CA LEU A 127 -0.80 11.88 9.29
C LEU A 127 0.56 12.35 9.83
N ASN A 128 0.93 11.98 11.04
CA ASN A 128 2.25 12.26 11.58
C ASN A 128 3.34 11.35 11.00
N MET A 129 2.93 10.26 10.30
CA MET A 129 3.86 9.39 9.61
C MET A 129 4.15 9.91 8.20
N HIS A 130 5.42 10.08 7.87
CA HIS A 130 5.92 10.57 6.59
C HIS A 130 6.66 9.47 5.86
N LEU A 131 6.28 9.19 4.62
CA LEU A 131 6.96 8.20 3.77
C LEU A 131 8.37 8.70 3.46
N VAL A 132 9.39 7.94 3.86
CA VAL A 132 10.81 8.26 3.62
C VAL A 132 11.47 7.30 2.64
N PHE A 133 10.88 6.11 2.43
CA PHE A 133 11.37 5.14 1.46
C PHE A 133 10.22 4.31 0.87
N ASN A 134 10.30 3.99 -0.44
CA ASN A 134 9.36 3.10 -1.13
C ASN A 134 10.12 2.27 -2.17
N LYS A 135 9.95 0.94 -2.13
CA LYS A 135 10.51 -0.01 -3.09
C LYS A 135 9.42 -0.99 -3.53
N VAL A 136 9.22 -1.11 -4.82
CA VAL A 136 8.36 -2.18 -5.38
C VAL A 136 9.10 -3.50 -5.22
N LEU A 137 8.42 -4.50 -4.66
CA LEU A 137 8.94 -5.85 -4.51
C LEU A 137 8.65 -6.68 -5.77
N GLU A 138 9.49 -7.67 -6.04
CA GLU A 138 9.28 -8.61 -7.13
C GLU A 138 8.04 -9.48 -6.86
N GLU A 139 7.40 -9.96 -7.93
CA GLU A 139 6.13 -10.70 -7.81
C GLU A 139 6.25 -12.04 -7.06
N GLU A 140 7.45 -12.61 -6.92
CA GLU A 140 7.71 -13.91 -6.27
C GLU A 140 8.21 -13.77 -4.82
N SER A 141 8.00 -12.58 -4.20
CA SER A 141 8.47 -12.27 -2.84
C SER A 141 7.77 -13.04 -1.71
N PHE A 142 6.75 -13.85 -2.02
CA PHE A 142 5.90 -14.52 -1.02
C PHE A 142 5.65 -15.98 -1.35
N CYS A 143 5.49 -16.78 -0.27
CA CYS A 143 5.04 -18.16 -0.35
C CYS A 143 3.73 -18.34 0.45
N LEU A 144 2.79 -19.10 -0.11
CA LEU A 144 1.61 -19.60 0.59
C LEU A 144 1.66 -21.13 0.54
N ASP A 145 1.70 -21.78 1.71
CA ASP A 145 1.80 -23.23 1.83
C ASP A 145 2.96 -23.83 0.99
N GLY A 146 4.11 -23.13 0.89
CA GLY A 146 5.29 -23.54 0.12
C GLY A 146 5.21 -23.32 -1.39
N VAL A 147 4.16 -22.65 -1.87
CA VAL A 147 3.99 -22.30 -3.30
C VAL A 147 4.18 -20.80 -3.47
N PRO A 148 5.00 -20.35 -4.45
CA PRO A 148 5.13 -18.92 -4.76
C PRO A 148 3.77 -18.28 -5.01
N TYR A 149 3.48 -17.18 -4.32
CA TYR A 149 2.23 -16.47 -4.43
C TYR A 149 2.46 -15.01 -4.88
N LYS A 150 1.79 -14.65 -5.97
CA LYS A 150 1.97 -13.33 -6.60
C LYS A 150 0.99 -12.31 -6.04
N VAL A 151 1.51 -11.43 -5.19
CA VAL A 151 0.78 -10.23 -4.74
C VAL A 151 1.66 -9.00 -5.01
N PRO A 152 1.23 -8.05 -5.83
CA PRO A 152 1.97 -6.81 -6.03
C PRO A 152 2.09 -6.03 -4.72
N CYS A 153 3.31 -5.97 -4.18
CA CYS A 153 3.61 -5.33 -2.91
C CYS A 153 4.73 -4.30 -3.04
N VAL A 154 4.81 -3.45 -2.04
CA VAL A 154 5.89 -2.50 -1.81
C VAL A 154 6.44 -2.68 -0.40
N PHE A 155 7.72 -2.43 -0.23
CA PHE A 155 8.28 -2.17 1.09
C PHE A 155 8.36 -0.66 1.29
N GLN A 156 7.73 -0.18 2.37
CA GLN A 156 7.70 1.25 2.70
C GLN A 156 8.28 1.48 4.08
N VAL A 157 9.14 2.50 4.21
CA VAL A 157 9.60 3.00 5.51
C VAL A 157 9.00 4.38 5.75
N TRP A 158 8.40 4.53 6.93
CA TRP A 158 7.75 5.75 7.37
C TRP A 158 8.38 6.25 8.66
N GLU A 159 8.58 7.55 8.75
CA GLU A 159 9.14 8.26 9.90
C GLU A 159 8.06 9.11 10.58
N LYS A 160 8.00 9.06 11.89
CA LYS A 160 7.13 9.92 12.69
C LYS A 160 7.72 11.32 12.81
N ARG A 161 6.89 12.32 12.56
CA ARG A 161 7.26 13.73 12.71
C ARG A 161 6.26 14.44 13.62
N ASP A 162 6.67 15.57 14.19
CA ASP A 162 5.86 16.41 15.07
C ASP A 162 4.80 17.23 14.33
N TYR A 163 4.83 17.22 13.00
CA TYR A 163 3.85 17.87 12.14
C TYR A 163 3.15 16.86 11.22
N LYS A 164 1.93 17.19 10.84
CA LYS A 164 1.11 16.34 9.96
C LYS A 164 1.43 16.60 8.49
N ARG A 165 1.57 15.52 7.70
CA ARG A 165 1.55 15.63 6.24
C ARG A 165 0.18 16.09 5.75
N LEU A 166 0.15 16.72 4.60
CA LEU A 166 -1.10 17.10 3.96
C LEU A 166 -1.84 15.85 3.45
N LYS A 167 -3.16 15.86 3.58
CA LYS A 167 -3.99 14.85 2.93
C LYS A 167 -4.06 15.12 1.43
N ALA A 168 -3.90 14.08 0.62
CA ALA A 168 -4.24 14.16 -0.79
C ALA A 168 -5.71 14.54 -0.95
N LYS A 169 -5.98 15.56 -1.73
CA LYS A 169 -7.33 16.04 -2.06
C LYS A 169 -7.35 16.55 -3.49
N VAL A 170 -8.46 16.36 -4.16
CA VAL A 170 -8.70 17.00 -5.46
C VAL A 170 -8.92 18.49 -5.22
N SER A 171 -8.01 19.31 -5.71
CA SER A 171 -8.06 20.77 -5.60
C SER A 171 -8.97 21.38 -6.68
N LYS A 172 -9.02 20.74 -7.85
CA LYS A 172 -9.83 21.15 -9.00
C LYS A 172 -10.40 19.91 -9.68
N VAL A 173 -11.68 19.95 -10.02
CA VAL A 173 -12.34 18.89 -10.79
C VAL A 173 -12.24 19.24 -12.27
N PHE A 174 -11.65 18.38 -13.05
CA PHE A 174 -11.50 18.51 -14.50
C PHE A 174 -12.57 17.73 -15.24
N VAL A 175 -12.87 16.52 -14.73
CA VAL A 175 -13.93 15.65 -15.25
C VAL A 175 -14.77 15.14 -14.10
N GLU A 176 -16.08 15.02 -14.32
CA GLU A 176 -16.99 14.46 -13.32
C GLU A 176 -17.81 13.29 -13.87
N GLU A 177 -18.14 12.36 -12.98
CA GLU A 177 -19.04 11.25 -13.28
C GLU A 177 -20.48 11.76 -13.28
N VAL A 178 -21.22 11.37 -14.32
CA VAL A 178 -22.61 11.75 -14.50
C VAL A 178 -23.43 10.50 -14.91
N PRO A 179 -24.77 10.55 -14.78
CA PRO A 179 -25.63 9.52 -15.39
C PRO A 179 -25.32 9.33 -16.87
N LYS A 180 -25.46 8.10 -17.36
CA LYS A 180 -25.08 7.71 -18.73
C LYS A 180 -25.72 8.61 -19.79
N GLU A 181 -26.94 9.06 -19.54
CA GLU A 181 -27.74 9.92 -20.45
C GLU A 181 -27.19 11.36 -20.54
N LEU A 182 -26.37 11.77 -19.58
CA LEU A 182 -25.77 13.11 -19.51
C LEU A 182 -24.27 13.11 -19.81
N ALA A 183 -23.72 11.92 -20.07
CA ALA A 183 -22.31 11.76 -20.33
C ALA A 183 -21.94 12.13 -21.78
N GLU A 184 -20.82 12.78 -21.95
CA GLU A 184 -20.28 13.15 -23.25
C GLU A 184 -19.36 12.06 -23.82
N TYR A 185 -18.72 11.28 -22.93
CA TYR A 185 -17.83 10.20 -23.26
C TYR A 185 -17.62 9.26 -22.06
N SER A 186 -16.74 8.30 -22.21
CA SER A 186 -16.46 7.33 -21.15
C SER A 186 -14.96 7.20 -20.87
N ILE A 187 -14.61 6.77 -19.65
CA ILE A 187 -13.22 6.45 -19.28
C ILE A 187 -13.18 5.04 -18.72
N ARG A 188 -12.29 4.21 -19.24
CA ARG A 188 -12.09 2.85 -18.73
C ARG A 188 -11.47 2.89 -17.32
N ARG A 189 -12.14 2.27 -16.35
CA ARG A 189 -11.70 2.29 -14.94
C ARG A 189 -10.85 1.10 -14.53
N VAL A 190 -10.97 -0.05 -15.21
CA VAL A 190 -10.30 -1.31 -14.84
C VAL A 190 -9.66 -1.98 -16.04
N GLY A 191 -8.63 -2.81 -15.79
CA GLY A 191 -7.93 -3.60 -16.78
C GLY A 191 -6.67 -2.90 -17.33
N GLY A 192 -6.01 -3.55 -18.29
CA GLY A 192 -4.72 -3.09 -18.85
C GLY A 192 -4.75 -1.72 -19.52
N LYS A 193 -5.94 -1.24 -19.88
CA LYS A 193 -6.16 0.07 -20.51
C LYS A 193 -6.92 1.05 -19.61
N SER A 194 -6.77 0.91 -18.29
CA SER A 194 -7.38 1.85 -17.33
C SER A 194 -6.90 3.29 -17.60
N GLY A 195 -7.85 4.24 -17.64
CA GLY A 195 -7.59 5.63 -18.01
C GLY A 195 -7.82 5.93 -19.51
N GLU A 196 -8.08 4.91 -20.35
CA GLU A 196 -8.38 5.11 -21.78
C GLU A 196 -9.71 5.88 -21.94
N VAL A 197 -9.66 6.95 -22.71
CA VAL A 197 -10.85 7.69 -23.16
C VAL A 197 -11.53 6.91 -24.26
N LEU A 198 -12.82 6.67 -24.09
CA LEU A 198 -13.67 5.94 -25.03
C LEU A 198 -14.71 6.88 -25.62
N ASP A 199 -14.89 6.82 -26.93
CA ASP A 199 -15.91 7.62 -27.61
C ASP A 199 -17.31 7.04 -27.37
N GLY A 200 -18.24 7.91 -26.91
CA GLY A 200 -19.61 7.53 -26.60
C GLY A 200 -19.76 6.86 -25.21
N VAL A 201 -20.91 6.28 -24.98
CA VAL A 201 -21.37 5.81 -23.66
C VAL A 201 -21.90 4.38 -23.68
N ASP A 202 -21.75 3.65 -24.78
CA ASP A 202 -22.27 2.28 -24.90
C ASP A 202 -21.29 1.23 -24.38
N TYR A 203 -20.93 1.35 -23.09
CA TYR A 203 -19.99 0.48 -22.39
C TYR A 203 -20.58 -0.05 -21.09
N ASN A 204 -19.89 -1.05 -20.50
CA ASN A 204 -20.30 -1.69 -19.26
C ASN A 204 -20.00 -0.79 -18.07
N GLU A 205 -21.01 -0.48 -17.26
CA GLU A 205 -20.95 0.37 -16.07
C GLU A 205 -19.94 -0.14 -15.01
N SER A 206 -19.78 -1.46 -14.88
CA SER A 206 -18.86 -2.02 -13.89
C SER A 206 -17.38 -1.77 -14.22
N SER A 207 -17.06 -1.46 -15.48
CA SER A 207 -15.69 -1.29 -15.98
C SER A 207 -15.39 0.11 -16.52
N THR A 208 -16.36 1.02 -16.47
CA THR A 208 -16.27 2.30 -17.16
C THR A 208 -16.91 3.41 -16.33
N TYR A 209 -16.34 4.60 -16.35
CA TYR A 209 -16.96 5.84 -15.87
C TYR A 209 -17.65 6.53 -17.04
N PHE A 210 -18.84 7.03 -16.84
CA PHE A 210 -19.55 7.92 -17.75
C PHE A 210 -19.31 9.35 -17.29
N VAL A 211 -18.71 10.18 -18.15
CA VAL A 211 -18.17 11.46 -17.70
C VAL A 211 -18.48 12.59 -18.67
N ARG A 212 -18.38 13.80 -18.13
CA ARG A 212 -18.31 15.05 -18.91
C ARG A 212 -17.16 15.92 -18.44
N ASP A 213 -16.71 16.82 -19.28
CA ASP A 213 -15.74 17.84 -18.93
C ASP A 213 -16.36 18.88 -18.01
N VAL A 214 -15.67 19.20 -16.92
CA VAL A 214 -15.91 20.37 -16.06
C VAL A 214 -15.00 21.51 -16.48
N VAL A 215 -13.80 21.17 -16.91
CA VAL A 215 -12.85 22.08 -17.55
C VAL A 215 -12.78 21.72 -19.01
N GLU A 216 -13.10 22.66 -19.88
CA GLU A 216 -13.07 22.47 -21.33
C GLU A 216 -11.72 21.92 -21.79
N GLY A 217 -11.76 20.91 -22.67
CA GLY A 217 -10.57 20.24 -23.23
C GLY A 217 -9.96 19.16 -22.32
N SER A 218 -10.53 18.87 -21.14
CA SER A 218 -10.02 17.81 -20.25
C SER A 218 -9.97 16.45 -20.93
N ARG A 219 -10.97 16.13 -21.76
CA ARG A 219 -11.01 14.90 -22.56
C ARG A 219 -9.76 14.70 -23.40
N ASP A 220 -9.33 15.74 -24.11
CA ASP A 220 -8.16 15.67 -25.00
C ASP A 220 -6.87 15.56 -24.19
N ILE A 221 -6.77 16.30 -23.08
CA ILE A 221 -5.63 16.19 -22.14
C ILE A 221 -5.50 14.76 -21.60
N ILE A 222 -6.61 14.14 -21.17
CA ILE A 222 -6.60 12.75 -20.68
C ILE A 222 -6.16 11.78 -21.78
N ARG A 223 -6.62 12.00 -23.01
CA ARG A 223 -6.25 11.18 -24.17
C ARG A 223 -4.77 11.29 -24.49
N ASP A 224 -4.23 12.50 -24.53
CA ASP A 224 -2.81 12.78 -24.79
C ASP A 224 -1.90 12.23 -23.67
N ARG A 225 -2.38 12.24 -22.43
CA ARG A 225 -1.67 11.75 -21.24
C ARG A 225 -2.03 10.31 -20.85
N PHE A 226 -2.64 9.56 -21.77
CA PHE A 226 -3.11 8.20 -21.46
C PHE A 226 -2.03 7.30 -20.87
N TYR A 227 -0.80 7.36 -21.37
CA TYR A 227 0.29 6.50 -20.90
C TYR A 227 0.64 6.76 -19.43
N GLU A 228 0.76 8.01 -19.02
CA GLU A 228 1.07 8.42 -17.66
C GLU A 228 -0.09 8.09 -16.71
N ILE A 229 -1.33 8.36 -17.14
CA ILE A 229 -2.54 8.04 -16.39
C ILE A 229 -2.68 6.52 -16.22
N ASN A 230 -2.42 5.74 -17.26
CA ASN A 230 -2.44 4.28 -17.20
C ASN A 230 -1.43 3.73 -16.20
N LYS A 231 -0.22 4.30 -16.10
CA LYS A 231 0.77 3.92 -15.09
C LYS A 231 0.26 4.06 -13.65
N LEU A 232 -0.60 5.03 -13.36
CA LEU A 232 -1.21 5.18 -12.04
C LEU A 232 -2.08 3.97 -11.68
N SER A 233 -2.69 3.31 -12.68
CA SER A 233 -3.50 2.12 -12.48
C SER A 233 -2.71 0.89 -12.01
N GLU A 234 -1.40 0.88 -12.20
CA GLU A 234 -0.51 -0.21 -11.78
C GLU A 234 -0.30 -0.24 -10.27
N ARG A 235 -0.58 0.86 -9.57
CA ARG A 235 -0.52 0.98 -8.10
C ARG A 235 -1.72 0.29 -7.45
N THR A 236 -1.91 -0.99 -7.73
CA THR A 236 -2.99 -1.82 -7.17
C THR A 236 -2.48 -3.21 -6.82
N ALA A 237 -3.09 -3.82 -5.81
CA ALA A 237 -2.74 -5.18 -5.37
C ALA A 237 -3.43 -6.29 -6.21
N GLY A 238 -4.22 -5.92 -7.19
CA GLY A 238 -4.98 -6.84 -8.03
C GLY A 238 -5.07 -6.34 -9.47
N MET A 239 -6.28 -6.43 -10.04
CA MET A 239 -6.52 -5.91 -11.39
C MET A 239 -6.20 -4.41 -11.45
N LYS A 240 -5.42 -3.99 -12.45
CA LYS A 240 -5.13 -2.58 -12.71
C LYS A 240 -6.42 -1.77 -12.70
N SER A 241 -6.47 -0.69 -11.95
CA SER A 241 -7.64 0.17 -11.83
C SER A 241 -7.26 1.61 -11.49
N ILE A 242 -8.07 2.56 -11.97
CA ILE A 242 -7.90 3.98 -11.69
C ILE A 242 -9.24 4.58 -11.26
N THR A 243 -9.19 5.58 -10.40
CA THR A 243 -10.38 6.35 -9.98
C THR A 243 -10.38 7.72 -10.63
N LEU A 244 -11.57 8.32 -10.80
CA LEU A 244 -11.68 9.70 -11.28
C LEU A 244 -10.98 10.72 -10.35
N LYS A 245 -10.90 10.41 -9.05
CA LYS A 245 -10.13 11.22 -8.10
C LYS A 245 -8.64 11.23 -8.43
N GLU A 246 -8.08 10.08 -8.81
CA GLU A 246 -6.67 9.99 -9.23
C GLU A 246 -6.42 10.71 -10.54
N ILE A 247 -7.35 10.61 -11.50
CA ILE A 247 -7.27 11.37 -12.75
C ILE A 247 -7.33 12.88 -12.47
N ASN A 248 -8.31 13.34 -11.69
CA ASN A 248 -8.44 14.75 -11.33
C ASN A 248 -7.25 15.28 -10.51
N LEU A 249 -6.68 14.46 -9.62
CA LEU A 249 -5.46 14.82 -8.89
C LEU A 249 -4.29 15.00 -9.85
N TYR A 250 -4.07 14.03 -10.74
CA TYR A 250 -3.02 14.08 -11.75
C TYR A 250 -3.11 15.33 -12.64
N LEU A 251 -4.32 15.68 -13.09
CA LEU A 251 -4.55 16.87 -13.90
C LEU A 251 -4.37 18.17 -13.11
N GLY A 252 -4.61 18.16 -11.78
CA GLY A 252 -4.54 19.32 -10.90
C GLY A 252 -3.17 19.65 -10.32
N ASP A 253 -2.27 18.67 -10.21
CA ASP A 253 -0.96 18.83 -9.56
C ASP A 253 0.13 19.41 -10.49
N GLY A 254 -0.26 20.04 -11.60
CA GLY A 254 0.67 20.79 -12.42
C GLY A 254 1.47 19.95 -13.43
N TYR A 255 1.00 18.78 -13.76
CA TYR A 255 1.47 18.03 -14.94
C TYR A 255 0.88 18.57 -16.27
N VAL A 256 0.29 19.78 -16.18
CA VAL A 256 -0.19 20.55 -17.33
C VAL A 256 0.78 21.67 -17.64
#